data_ac3f3498624cf8cc618126b9907d0b07
#
_entry.id   ac3f3498624cf8cc618126b9907d0b07
#
_cell.length_a   1.000
_cell.length_b   1.000
_cell.length_c   1.000
_cell.angle_alpha   90.00
_cell.angle_beta   90.00
_cell.angle_gamma   90.00
#
_symmetry.space_group_name_H-M   'P 1'
#
loop_
_entity.id
_entity.type
_entity.pdbx_description
1 polymer ?
#
loop_
_entity_poly.entity_id
_entity_poly.type
_entity_poly.pdbx_seq_one_letter_code
_entity_poly.pdbx_strand_id
1 'polypeptide(L)'
;MPLKKGNSEKGITLKHLAMLLMLYSAHSFAADQRLVDAILMCESSNRHYELDGRVRFGDDGISRGIAQFRKETFYEFAAMAKKQGKWPFKRPRWFDEQQQIYLLKWGLDNGYSRRWTCWRKLKREKK
;
A
#
# COMPACT_ATOMS: atom_id res chain seq x y z
N MET A 1 -44.52 11.48 23.80
CA MET A 1 -44.37 11.14 22.42
C MET A 1 -43.10 10.35 22.16
N PRO A 2 -43.10 9.10 22.54
CA PRO A 2 -41.88 8.29 22.41
C PRO A 2 -41.57 7.83 21.00
N LEU A 3 -42.46 7.99 20.06
CA LEU A 3 -42.30 7.51 18.69
C LEU A 3 -41.30 8.29 17.84
N LYS A 4 -40.98 9.53 18.17
CA LYS A 4 -40.03 10.35 17.44
C LYS A 4 -38.56 10.00 17.71
N LYS A 5 -38.27 9.41 18.89
CA LYS A 5 -36.89 9.04 19.25
C LYS A 5 -36.40 7.77 18.54
N GLY A 6 -37.29 6.81 18.29
CA GLY A 6 -36.91 5.57 17.63
C GLY A 6 -36.55 5.71 16.14
N ASN A 7 -37.16 6.68 15.45
CA ASN A 7 -36.92 6.89 14.03
C ASN A 7 -35.57 7.60 13.73
N SER A 8 -35.09 8.46 14.62
CA SER A 8 -33.81 9.13 14.44
C SER A 8 -32.62 8.19 14.68
N GLU A 9 -32.74 7.23 15.56
CA GLU A 9 -31.69 6.24 15.83
C GLU A 9 -31.49 5.28 14.66
N LYS A 10 -32.55 4.83 14.01
CA LYS A 10 -32.47 3.94 12.84
C LYS A 10 -31.79 4.62 11.65
N GLY A 11 -32.05 5.90 11.40
CA GLY A 11 -31.43 6.66 10.30
C GLY A 11 -29.94 6.87 10.48
N ILE A 12 -29.48 7.09 11.71
CA ILE A 12 -28.07 7.29 12.02
C ILE A 12 -27.27 6.02 11.79
N THR A 13 -27.78 4.86 12.21
CA THR A 13 -27.10 3.56 12.07
C THR A 13 -26.83 3.19 10.62
N LEU A 14 -27.81 3.38 9.75
CA LEU A 14 -27.68 3.06 8.31
C LEU A 14 -26.68 3.97 7.60
N LYS A 15 -26.67 5.27 7.92
CA LYS A 15 -25.72 6.22 7.36
C LYS A 15 -24.27 5.91 7.77
N HIS A 16 -24.05 5.56 9.02
CA HIS A 16 -22.72 5.20 9.51
C HIS A 16 -22.20 3.92 8.87
N LEU A 17 -23.05 2.92 8.68
CA LEU A 17 -22.68 1.67 8.05
C LEU A 17 -22.27 1.88 6.58
N ALA A 18 -23.01 2.70 5.84
CA ALA A 18 -22.70 3.03 4.45
C ALA A 18 -21.36 3.78 4.33
N MET A 19 -21.08 4.72 5.23
CA MET A 19 -19.79 5.44 5.26
C MET A 19 -18.62 4.51 5.57
N LEU A 20 -18.78 3.60 6.52
CA LEU A 20 -17.75 2.62 6.86
C LEU A 20 -17.43 1.70 5.68
N LEU A 21 -18.44 1.25 4.94
CA LEU A 21 -18.27 0.41 3.76
C LEU A 21 -17.56 1.16 2.63
N MET A 22 -17.87 2.44 2.43
CA MET A 22 -17.18 3.27 1.43
C MET A 22 -15.73 3.51 1.79
N LEU A 23 -15.41 3.78 3.06
CA LEU A 23 -14.03 3.95 3.53
C LEU A 23 -13.23 2.66 3.36
N TYR A 24 -13.83 1.51 3.61
CA TYR A 24 -13.19 0.21 3.43
C TYR A 24 -12.83 -0.04 1.97
N SER A 25 -13.75 0.24 1.03
CA SER A 25 -13.50 0.05 -0.40
C SER A 25 -12.48 1.05 -0.96
N ALA A 26 -12.34 2.24 -0.37
CA ALA A 26 -11.34 3.24 -0.78
C ALA A 26 -9.89 2.80 -0.53
N HIS A 27 -9.67 1.84 0.38
CA HIS A 27 -8.34 1.34 0.73
C HIS A 27 -8.07 -0.08 0.22
N SER A 28 -9.00 -0.68 -0.53
CA SER A 28 -8.78 -2.00 -1.11
C SER A 28 -8.03 -1.90 -2.44
N PHE A 29 -7.21 -2.91 -2.70
CA PHE A 29 -6.40 -2.99 -3.91
C PHE A 29 -6.83 -4.20 -4.75
N ALA A 30 -6.78 -4.03 -6.09
CA ALA A 30 -7.03 -5.12 -7.02
C ALA A 30 -5.82 -6.05 -7.16
N ALA A 31 -4.63 -5.61 -6.73
CA ALA A 31 -3.41 -6.39 -6.82
C ALA A 31 -3.55 -7.73 -6.10
N ASP A 32 -3.18 -8.82 -6.78
CA ASP A 32 -3.17 -10.17 -6.20
C ASP A 32 -2.17 -10.23 -5.04
N GLN A 33 -2.65 -10.62 -3.85
CA GLN A 33 -1.82 -10.72 -2.66
C GLN A 33 -0.66 -11.70 -2.84
N ARG A 34 -0.85 -12.78 -3.62
CA ARG A 34 0.22 -13.74 -3.93
C ARG A 34 1.35 -13.09 -4.71
N LEU A 35 1.01 -12.22 -5.65
CA LEU A 35 2.00 -11.46 -6.43
C LEU A 35 2.74 -10.47 -5.53
N VAL A 36 2.01 -9.76 -4.67
CA VAL A 36 2.60 -8.84 -3.69
C VAL A 36 3.62 -9.58 -2.81
N ASP A 37 3.21 -10.71 -2.23
CA ASP A 37 4.07 -11.52 -1.36
C ASP A 37 5.30 -12.03 -2.11
N ALA A 38 5.14 -12.46 -3.36
CA ALA A 38 6.25 -12.94 -4.19
C ALA A 38 7.26 -11.82 -4.49
N ILE A 39 6.77 -10.60 -4.77
CA ILE A 39 7.63 -9.45 -5.01
C ILE A 39 8.41 -9.10 -3.72
N LEU A 40 7.73 -9.01 -2.59
CA LEU A 40 8.38 -8.70 -1.31
C LEU A 40 9.43 -9.75 -0.94
N MET A 41 9.13 -11.03 -1.15
CA MET A 41 10.08 -12.11 -0.90
C MET A 41 11.31 -11.98 -1.80
N CYS A 42 11.11 -11.69 -3.07
CA CYS A 42 12.20 -11.52 -4.04
C CYS A 42 13.04 -10.26 -3.76
N GLU A 43 12.39 -9.14 -3.45
CA GLU A 43 13.08 -7.86 -3.26
C GLU A 43 13.90 -7.81 -1.95
N SER A 44 13.35 -8.33 -0.88
CA SER A 44 13.93 -8.14 0.46
C SER A 44 13.91 -9.39 1.35
N SER A 45 13.54 -10.56 0.81
CA SER A 45 13.23 -11.74 1.61
C SER A 45 12.12 -11.47 2.64
N ASN A 46 11.20 -10.57 2.27
CA ASN A 46 10.08 -10.11 3.10
C ASN A 46 10.54 -9.50 4.44
N ARG A 47 11.67 -8.81 4.44
CA ARG A 47 12.23 -8.16 5.63
C ARG A 47 12.47 -6.68 5.38
N HIS A 48 11.96 -5.85 6.28
CA HIS A 48 12.16 -4.40 6.20
C HIS A 48 13.48 -3.96 6.83
N TYR A 49 13.95 -4.71 7.82
CA TYR A 49 15.16 -4.40 8.57
C TYR A 49 16.25 -5.45 8.39
N GLU A 50 17.49 -5.01 8.43
CA GLU A 50 18.64 -5.88 8.58
C GLU A 50 18.73 -6.39 10.03
N LEU A 51 19.58 -7.39 10.27
CA LEU A 51 19.76 -7.97 11.60
C LEU A 51 20.29 -6.93 12.62
N ASP A 52 20.98 -5.90 12.16
CA ASP A 52 21.50 -4.83 13.00
C ASP A 52 20.49 -3.70 13.25
N GLY A 53 19.25 -3.83 12.79
CA GLY A 53 18.17 -2.86 12.98
C GLY A 53 18.10 -1.75 11.94
N ARG A 54 19.05 -1.66 11.02
CA ARG A 54 18.97 -0.68 9.93
C ARG A 54 17.95 -1.10 8.89
N VAL A 55 17.31 -0.13 8.24
CA VAL A 55 16.40 -0.39 7.12
C VAL A 55 17.18 -1.06 5.99
N ARG A 56 16.66 -2.21 5.52
CA ARG A 56 17.30 -3.04 4.50
C ARG A 56 17.62 -2.22 3.24
N PHE A 57 18.81 -2.41 2.69
CA PHE A 57 19.29 -1.66 1.54
C PHE A 57 19.73 -2.61 0.42
N GLY A 58 19.57 -2.14 -0.82
CA GLY A 58 20.05 -2.80 -2.03
C GLY A 58 20.54 -1.75 -3.02
N ASP A 59 21.08 -2.17 -4.17
CA ASP A 59 21.61 -1.27 -5.21
C ASP A 59 22.57 -0.23 -4.62
N ASP A 60 23.52 -0.67 -3.80
CA ASP A 60 24.50 0.20 -3.09
C ASP A 60 23.83 1.24 -2.18
N GLY A 61 22.68 0.90 -1.61
CA GLY A 61 21.94 1.76 -0.71
C GLY A 61 20.91 2.68 -1.36
N ILE A 62 20.76 2.61 -2.67
CA ILE A 62 19.79 3.43 -3.42
C ILE A 62 18.36 2.97 -3.16
N SER A 63 18.14 1.66 -3.11
CA SER A 63 16.83 1.06 -2.80
C SER A 63 16.79 0.63 -1.34
N ARG A 64 15.70 0.93 -0.63
CA ARG A 64 15.60 0.67 0.79
C ARG A 64 14.26 0.03 1.15
N GLY A 65 14.29 -0.80 2.19
CA GLY A 65 13.11 -1.33 2.86
C GLY A 65 12.53 -2.59 2.23
N ILE A 66 11.37 -2.99 2.73
CA ILE A 66 10.72 -4.25 2.36
C ILE A 66 10.36 -4.34 0.88
N ALA A 67 9.96 -3.23 0.26
CA ALA A 67 9.63 -3.17 -1.16
C ALA A 67 10.76 -2.61 -2.04
N GLN A 68 11.92 -2.34 -1.44
CA GLN A 68 13.10 -1.82 -2.14
C GLN A 68 12.79 -0.58 -2.98
N PHE A 69 12.11 0.39 -2.36
CA PHE A 69 11.83 1.67 -3.02
C PHE A 69 13.07 2.55 -3.09
N ARG A 70 13.25 3.20 -4.22
CA ARG A 70 14.11 4.37 -4.32
C ARG A 70 13.37 5.56 -3.71
N LYS A 71 14.12 6.47 -3.09
CA LYS A 71 13.55 7.62 -2.39
C LYS A 71 12.62 8.43 -3.29
N GLU A 72 13.08 8.79 -4.46
CA GLU A 72 12.33 9.63 -5.42
C GLU A 72 11.03 8.95 -5.85
N THR A 73 11.10 7.67 -6.18
CA THR A 73 9.93 6.89 -6.59
C THR A 73 8.91 6.79 -5.45
N PHE A 74 9.38 6.57 -4.23
CA PHE A 74 8.50 6.50 -3.07
C PHE A 74 7.68 7.77 -2.90
N TYR A 75 8.35 8.93 -2.91
CA TYR A 75 7.66 10.22 -2.72
C TYR A 75 6.79 10.60 -3.92
N GLU A 76 7.21 10.26 -5.13
CA GLU A 76 6.40 10.43 -6.34
C GLU A 76 5.08 9.66 -6.23
N PHE A 77 5.15 8.38 -5.87
CA PHE A 77 3.96 7.53 -5.72
C PHE A 77 3.05 8.03 -4.60
N ALA A 78 3.62 8.42 -3.46
CA ALA A 78 2.85 8.98 -2.36
C ALA A 78 2.09 10.25 -2.78
N ALA A 79 2.74 11.14 -3.53
CA ALA A 79 2.11 12.35 -4.03
C ALA A 79 0.97 12.04 -5.01
N MET A 80 1.17 11.08 -5.91
CA MET A 80 0.13 10.66 -6.86
C MET A 80 -1.06 10.01 -6.14
N ALA A 81 -0.79 9.14 -5.18
CA ALA A 81 -1.83 8.50 -4.37
C ALA A 81 -2.63 9.54 -3.59
N LYS A 82 -1.96 10.55 -3.02
CA LYS A 82 -2.61 11.64 -2.33
C LYS A 82 -3.53 12.44 -3.25
N LYS A 83 -3.08 12.75 -4.46
CA LYS A 83 -3.89 13.42 -5.48
C LYS A 83 -5.17 12.65 -5.82
N GLN A 84 -5.08 11.32 -5.82
CA GLN A 84 -6.23 10.45 -6.08
C GLN A 84 -7.15 10.29 -4.86
N GLY A 85 -6.83 10.90 -3.72
CA GLY A 85 -7.54 10.68 -2.48
C GLY A 85 -7.33 9.29 -1.88
N LYS A 86 -6.23 8.63 -2.23
CA LYS A 86 -5.90 7.26 -1.83
C LYS A 86 -4.64 7.16 -0.98
N TRP A 87 -4.35 8.18 -0.19
CA TRP A 87 -3.24 8.18 0.76
C TRP A 87 -3.78 8.20 2.18
N PRO A 88 -3.77 7.06 2.92
CA PRO A 88 -4.39 6.96 4.24
C PRO A 88 -3.48 7.41 5.39
N PHE A 89 -2.23 7.76 5.11
CA PHE A 89 -1.25 8.12 6.12
C PHE A 89 -1.13 9.65 6.25
N LYS A 90 -0.61 10.13 7.40
CA LYS A 90 -0.41 11.57 7.59
C LYS A 90 0.72 12.11 6.71
N ARG A 91 1.93 11.57 6.87
CA ARG A 91 3.12 12.00 6.13
C ARG A 91 3.75 10.83 5.40
N PRO A 92 4.22 11.03 4.17
CA PRO A 92 5.01 10.00 3.52
C PRO A 92 6.37 9.87 4.21
N ARG A 93 6.73 8.63 4.54
CA ARG A 93 8.01 8.27 5.16
C ARG A 93 8.61 7.10 4.41
N TRP A 94 9.69 7.35 3.71
CA TRP A 94 10.33 6.35 2.88
C TRP A 94 10.65 5.05 3.63
N PHE A 95 11.09 5.16 4.89
CA PHE A 95 11.49 4.02 5.69
C PHE A 95 10.35 3.35 6.46
N ASP A 96 9.11 3.76 6.25
CA ASP A 96 7.96 3.15 6.90
C ASP A 96 7.54 1.89 6.14
N GLU A 97 7.55 0.74 6.84
CA GLU A 97 7.23 -0.56 6.25
C GLU A 97 5.82 -0.61 5.68
N GLN A 98 4.83 -0.15 6.44
CA GLN A 98 3.43 -0.19 6.02
C GLN A 98 3.17 0.69 4.80
N GLN A 99 3.80 1.85 4.76
CA GLN A 99 3.68 2.76 3.63
C GLN A 99 4.32 2.15 2.37
N GLN A 100 5.45 1.47 2.50
CA GLN A 100 6.09 0.80 1.37
C GLN A 100 5.21 -0.32 0.81
N ILE A 101 4.62 -1.14 1.68
CA ILE A 101 3.71 -2.20 1.24
C ILE A 101 2.48 -1.59 0.56
N TYR A 102 1.93 -0.53 1.13
CA TYR A 102 0.79 0.19 0.55
C TYR A 102 1.13 0.70 -0.86
N LEU A 103 2.26 1.39 -1.01
CA LEU A 103 2.64 1.96 -2.31
C LEU A 103 3.07 0.91 -3.33
N LEU A 104 3.57 -0.25 -2.90
CA LEU A 104 3.77 -1.38 -3.82
C LEU A 104 2.42 -1.81 -4.41
N LYS A 105 1.41 -2.03 -3.59
CA LYS A 105 0.06 -2.39 -4.05
C LYS A 105 -0.54 -1.31 -4.94
N TRP A 106 -0.42 -0.05 -4.53
CA TRP A 106 -0.88 1.09 -5.31
C TRP A 106 -0.18 1.14 -6.68
N GLY A 107 1.12 0.95 -6.71
CA GLY A 107 1.90 0.94 -7.95
C GLY A 107 1.49 -0.17 -8.90
N LEU A 108 1.26 -1.37 -8.38
CA LEU A 108 0.78 -2.51 -9.18
C LEU A 108 -0.61 -2.21 -9.78
N ASP A 109 -1.50 -1.61 -9.00
CA ASP A 109 -2.86 -1.26 -9.45
C ASP A 109 -2.87 -0.13 -10.48
N ASN A 110 -1.86 0.73 -10.48
CA ASN A 110 -1.80 1.91 -11.34
C ASN A 110 -0.85 1.77 -12.53
N GLY A 111 -0.41 0.55 -12.83
CA GLY A 111 0.37 0.26 -14.05
C GLY A 111 1.87 0.47 -13.91
N TYR A 112 2.38 0.58 -12.69
CA TYR A 112 3.82 0.81 -12.43
C TYR A 112 4.59 -0.46 -12.06
N SER A 113 4.04 -1.64 -12.33
CA SER A 113 4.63 -2.93 -11.97
C SER A 113 6.06 -3.10 -12.48
N ARG A 114 6.37 -2.55 -13.66
CA ARG A 114 7.71 -2.65 -14.27
C ARG A 114 8.80 -1.93 -13.48
N ARG A 115 8.43 -1.07 -12.53
CA ARG A 115 9.40 -0.39 -11.66
C ARG A 115 10.15 -1.38 -10.76
N TRP A 116 9.57 -2.57 -10.50
CA TRP A 116 10.20 -3.59 -9.68
C TRP A 116 10.91 -4.63 -10.54
N THR A 117 12.21 -4.80 -10.29
CA THR A 117 13.03 -5.82 -10.97
C THR A 117 12.45 -7.21 -10.73
N CYS A 118 12.02 -7.48 -9.51
CA CYS A 118 11.44 -8.79 -9.15
C CYS A 118 10.14 -9.08 -9.89
N TRP A 119 9.30 -8.07 -10.13
CA TRP A 119 8.11 -8.27 -10.96
C TRP A 119 8.50 -8.73 -12.36
N ARG A 120 9.52 -8.09 -12.96
CA ARG A 120 10.00 -8.46 -14.30
C ARG A 120 10.56 -9.89 -14.33
N LYS A 121 11.29 -10.28 -13.28
CA LYS A 121 11.81 -11.66 -13.14
C LYS A 121 10.68 -12.68 -13.04
N LEU A 122 9.69 -12.43 -12.19
CA LEU A 122 8.54 -13.33 -12.00
C LEU A 122 7.75 -13.51 -13.30
N LYS A 123 7.59 -12.45 -14.08
CA LYS A 123 6.91 -12.54 -15.39
C LYS A 123 7.70 -13.38 -16.39
N ARG A 124 9.02 -13.28 -16.39
CA ARG A 124 9.87 -14.10 -17.28
C ARG A 124 9.83 -15.58 -16.93
N GLU A 125 9.79 -15.91 -15.67
CA GLU A 125 9.75 -17.31 -15.20
C GLU A 125 8.44 -18.02 -15.58
N LYS A 126 7.36 -17.28 -15.79
CA LYS A 126 6.06 -17.85 -16.20
C LYS A 126 5.93 -18.12 -17.71
N LYS A 127 6.91 -17.71 -18.49
CA LYS A 127 6.97 -18.02 -19.91
C LYS A 127 7.75 -19.31 -20.14
#